data_27ff252f984cd2bdebec72ff8c42eba6
#
_entry.id   27ff252f984cd2bdebec72ff8c42eba6
#
_cell.length_a   1.000
_cell.length_b   1.000
_cell.length_c   1.000
_cell.angle_alpha   90.00
_cell.angle_beta   90.00
_cell.angle_gamma   90.00
#
_symmetry.space_group_name_H-M   'P 1'
#
loop_
_entity.id
_entity.type
_entity.pdbx_description
1 polymer ?
#
loop_
_entity_poly.entity_id
_entity_poly.type
_entity_poly.pdbx_seq_one_letter_code
_entity_poly.pdbx_strand_id
1 'polypeptide(L)'
;MGWRRLGRYLRALEDQGDLIRVTHPVDCYLEAGCIADKLVKNGGPAVIFEQPILADGTISEFPLAMNLFGTRRRTNQALRVEKPNEIGLKLTELMKPDIGTFVKRPWKAWPLAKRALALPPKKVRKGACQQVLMANPDVTKLPIPTTWRLDGGPFMTLPLVVTKNPENNEHNLGMYRAQVFGPKEVGLHWQMHKHGAEHADANDGKMPVAICLGGPPEVMFSAIAPLPD
;
A
#
# COMPACT_ATOMS: atom_id res chain seq x y z
N MET A 1 15.12 10.32 -4.68
CA MET A 1 13.98 10.69 -3.81
C MET A 1 12.81 9.79 -4.14
N GLY A 2 12.16 9.13 -3.14
CA GLY A 2 10.99 8.25 -3.33
C GLY A 2 9.71 8.96 -3.75
N TRP A 3 8.67 8.19 -4.05
CA TRP A 3 7.33 8.72 -4.29
C TRP A 3 6.76 9.25 -2.96
N ARG A 4 6.54 10.54 -2.83
CA ARG A 4 6.01 11.11 -1.59
C ARG A 4 4.52 10.83 -1.37
N ARG A 5 3.79 10.46 -2.43
CA ARG A 5 2.36 10.16 -2.43
C ARG A 5 1.97 9.39 -3.69
N LEU A 6 0.93 8.58 -3.62
CA LEU A 6 0.40 7.82 -4.75
C LEU A 6 0.11 8.69 -5.96
N GLY A 7 -0.52 9.85 -5.78
CA GLY A 7 -0.87 10.72 -6.89
C GLY A 7 0.30 11.23 -7.74
N ARG A 8 1.55 11.24 -7.22
CA ARG A 8 2.73 11.52 -8.05
C ARG A 8 3.12 10.34 -8.93
N TYR A 9 2.98 9.13 -8.40
CA TYR A 9 3.21 7.92 -9.17
C TYR A 9 2.17 7.78 -10.30
N LEU A 10 0.89 8.01 -9.99
CA LEU A 10 -0.19 7.97 -10.97
C LEU A 10 0.05 8.96 -12.13
N ARG A 11 0.43 10.21 -11.81
CA ARG A 11 0.79 11.20 -12.85
C ARG A 11 1.96 10.74 -13.71
N ALA A 12 3.00 10.17 -13.11
CA ALA A 12 4.13 9.67 -13.88
C ALA A 12 3.76 8.50 -14.80
N LEU A 13 2.79 7.67 -14.44
CA LEU A 13 2.23 6.65 -15.33
C LEU A 13 1.41 7.27 -16.45
N GLU A 14 0.61 8.27 -16.14
CA GLU A 14 -0.22 9.00 -17.10
C GLU A 14 0.63 9.73 -18.15
N ASP A 15 1.66 10.46 -17.71
CA ASP A 15 2.62 11.16 -18.57
C ASP A 15 3.34 10.22 -19.55
N GLN A 16 3.46 8.93 -19.20
CA GLN A 16 4.08 7.89 -20.02
C GLN A 16 3.09 7.08 -20.84
N GLY A 17 1.80 7.41 -20.80
CA GLY A 17 0.75 6.65 -21.47
C GLY A 17 0.50 5.25 -20.88
N ASP A 18 0.94 4.99 -19.64
CA ASP A 18 0.76 3.71 -18.95
C ASP A 18 -0.36 3.74 -17.89
N LEU A 19 -1.19 4.78 -17.94
CA LEU A 19 -2.40 4.92 -17.16
C LEU A 19 -3.50 5.53 -18.03
N ILE A 20 -4.69 4.96 -17.95
CA ILE A 20 -5.90 5.48 -18.59
C ILE A 20 -6.92 5.92 -17.55
N ARG A 21 -7.72 6.94 -17.87
CA ARG A 21 -8.87 7.37 -17.08
C ARG A 21 -10.15 6.96 -17.77
N VAL A 22 -11.03 6.33 -17.03
CA VAL A 22 -12.37 5.98 -17.46
C VAL A 22 -13.34 6.93 -16.79
N THR A 23 -13.88 7.85 -17.58
CA THR A 23 -14.85 8.87 -17.11
C THR A 23 -16.28 8.38 -17.12
N HIS A 24 -16.52 7.24 -17.76
CA HIS A 24 -17.84 6.59 -17.76
C HIS A 24 -18.09 5.89 -16.41
N PRO A 25 -19.33 5.89 -15.90
CA PRO A 25 -19.65 5.14 -14.69
C PRO A 25 -19.33 3.65 -14.82
N VAL A 26 -18.66 3.08 -13.82
CA VAL A 26 -18.26 1.67 -13.76
C VAL A 26 -18.64 1.09 -12.40
N ASP A 27 -19.30 -0.07 -12.42
CA ASP A 27 -19.75 -0.73 -11.20
C ASP A 27 -18.56 -1.35 -10.43
N CYS A 28 -18.50 -1.07 -9.12
CA CYS A 28 -17.58 -1.73 -8.21
C CYS A 28 -17.88 -3.23 -8.05
N TYR A 29 -19.11 -3.66 -8.32
CA TYR A 29 -19.49 -5.07 -8.32
C TYR A 29 -19.11 -5.72 -9.65
N LEU A 30 -18.07 -6.50 -9.66
CA LEU A 30 -17.53 -7.31 -10.76
C LEU A 30 -16.98 -6.53 -11.96
N GLU A 31 -17.62 -5.44 -12.43
CA GLU A 31 -17.24 -4.77 -13.66
C GLU A 31 -15.84 -4.18 -13.60
N ALA A 32 -15.56 -3.36 -12.58
CA ALA A 32 -14.22 -2.79 -12.37
C ALA A 32 -13.15 -3.89 -12.24
N GLY A 33 -13.47 -4.98 -11.52
CA GLY A 33 -12.60 -6.15 -11.39
C GLY A 33 -12.36 -6.85 -12.72
N CYS A 34 -13.40 -7.04 -13.53
CA CYS A 34 -13.31 -7.68 -14.85
C CYS A 34 -12.44 -6.86 -15.82
N ILE A 35 -12.62 -5.53 -15.83
CA ILE A 35 -11.79 -4.63 -16.65
C ILE A 35 -10.33 -4.72 -16.23
N ALA A 36 -10.07 -4.64 -14.92
CA ALA A 36 -8.71 -4.73 -14.38
C ALA A 36 -8.05 -6.07 -14.69
N ASP A 37 -8.76 -7.20 -14.57
CA ASP A 37 -8.27 -8.54 -14.91
C ASP A 37 -7.86 -8.64 -16.38
N LYS A 38 -8.70 -8.15 -17.29
CA LYS A 38 -8.37 -8.09 -18.72
C LYS A 38 -7.13 -7.24 -18.99
N LEU A 39 -7.00 -6.09 -18.34
CA LEU A 39 -5.82 -5.23 -18.47
C LEU A 39 -4.56 -5.94 -17.98
N VAL A 40 -4.61 -6.61 -16.82
CA VAL A 40 -3.48 -7.38 -16.28
C VAL A 40 -3.05 -8.48 -17.27
N LYS A 41 -3.99 -9.30 -17.75
CA LYS A 41 -3.71 -10.43 -18.64
C LYS A 41 -3.11 -10.02 -19.98
N ASN A 42 -3.46 -8.84 -20.46
CA ASN A 42 -2.96 -8.32 -21.74
C ASN A 42 -1.75 -7.38 -21.58
N GLY A 43 -1.16 -7.28 -20.37
CA GLY A 43 -0.08 -6.33 -20.12
C GLY A 43 -0.48 -4.86 -20.33
N GLY A 44 -1.77 -4.58 -20.24
CA GLY A 44 -2.35 -3.26 -20.47
C GLY A 44 -2.03 -2.25 -19.36
N PRO A 45 -2.42 -0.97 -19.54
CA PRO A 45 -2.10 0.12 -18.63
C PRO A 45 -2.79 -0.01 -17.27
N ALA A 46 -2.34 0.78 -16.29
CA ALA A 46 -3.09 1.06 -15.08
C ALA A 46 -4.40 1.80 -15.44
N VAL A 47 -5.41 1.72 -14.59
CA VAL A 47 -6.69 2.37 -14.82
C VAL A 47 -7.18 3.12 -13.60
N ILE A 48 -7.75 4.30 -13.81
CA ILE A 48 -8.53 5.05 -12.83
C ILE A 48 -9.96 5.14 -13.33
N PHE A 49 -10.90 4.61 -12.55
CA PHE A 49 -12.33 4.83 -12.73
C PHE A 49 -12.70 6.09 -11.96
N GLU A 50 -13.12 7.14 -12.68
CA GLU A 50 -13.44 8.44 -12.07
C GLU A 50 -14.84 8.47 -11.44
N GLN A 51 -15.73 7.62 -11.91
CA GLN A 51 -17.12 7.52 -11.46
C GLN A 51 -17.47 6.08 -11.06
N PRO A 52 -16.86 5.52 -9.98
CA PRO A 52 -17.21 4.19 -9.52
C PRO A 52 -18.62 4.18 -8.93
N ILE A 53 -19.45 3.22 -9.34
CA ILE A 53 -20.78 3.00 -8.80
C ILE A 53 -20.67 2.12 -7.55
N LEU A 54 -21.23 2.58 -6.44
CA LEU A 54 -21.27 1.88 -5.17
C LEU A 54 -22.43 0.86 -5.12
N ALA A 55 -22.44 0.00 -4.10
CA ALA A 55 -23.47 -1.03 -3.93
C ALA A 55 -24.89 -0.48 -3.76
N ASP A 56 -25.04 0.78 -3.34
CA ASP A 56 -26.33 1.48 -3.25
C ASP A 56 -26.74 2.16 -4.57
N GLY A 57 -25.97 1.96 -5.64
CA GLY A 57 -26.20 2.56 -6.97
C GLY A 57 -25.75 4.01 -7.09
N THR A 58 -25.19 4.61 -6.05
CA THR A 58 -24.67 5.99 -6.11
C THR A 58 -23.24 6.02 -6.67
N ILE A 59 -22.83 7.14 -7.25
CA ILE A 59 -21.46 7.36 -7.69
C ILE A 59 -20.61 7.77 -6.47
N SER A 60 -19.46 7.13 -6.29
CA SER A 60 -18.52 7.48 -5.24
C SER A 60 -17.87 8.85 -5.48
N GLU A 61 -17.68 9.60 -4.41
CA GLU A 61 -16.86 10.85 -4.42
C GLU A 61 -15.36 10.56 -4.61
N PHE A 62 -14.95 9.29 -4.44
CA PHE A 62 -13.56 8.86 -4.56
C PHE A 62 -13.36 8.05 -5.84
N PRO A 63 -12.31 8.31 -6.61
CA PRO A 63 -11.97 7.46 -7.74
C PRO A 63 -11.38 6.11 -7.29
N LEU A 64 -11.51 5.10 -8.13
CA LEU A 64 -10.93 3.78 -7.93
C LEU A 64 -9.76 3.57 -8.90
N ALA A 65 -8.56 3.33 -8.36
CA ALA A 65 -7.38 3.02 -9.15
C ALA A 65 -7.05 1.53 -9.09
N MET A 66 -6.88 0.87 -10.24
CA MET A 66 -6.60 -0.56 -10.34
C MET A 66 -5.43 -0.84 -11.30
N ASN A 67 -4.89 -2.05 -11.25
CA ASN A 67 -3.77 -2.52 -12.10
C ASN A 67 -2.51 -1.65 -11.99
N LEU A 68 -2.23 -1.06 -10.84
CA LEU A 68 -1.10 -0.15 -10.67
C LEU A 68 0.27 -0.83 -10.81
N PHE A 69 0.36 -2.11 -10.46
CA PHE A 69 1.60 -2.89 -10.42
C PHE A 69 1.56 -4.15 -11.31
N GLY A 70 0.61 -4.25 -12.23
CA GLY A 70 0.36 -5.44 -13.03
C GLY A 70 1.40 -5.76 -14.12
N THR A 71 2.43 -4.93 -14.29
CA THR A 71 3.55 -5.21 -15.20
C THR A 71 4.88 -5.01 -14.49
N ARG A 72 5.91 -5.76 -14.91
CA ARG A 72 7.28 -5.59 -14.39
C ARG A 72 7.78 -4.16 -14.56
N ARG A 73 7.44 -3.51 -15.67
CA ARG A 73 7.80 -2.12 -15.93
C ARG A 73 7.25 -1.19 -14.86
N ARG A 74 5.94 -1.26 -14.55
CA ARG A 74 5.30 -0.46 -13.51
C ARG A 74 5.84 -0.76 -12.12
N THR A 75 6.06 -2.04 -11.80
CA THR A 75 6.68 -2.43 -10.53
C THR A 75 8.09 -1.85 -10.38
N ASN A 76 8.92 -1.96 -11.42
CA ASN A 76 10.27 -1.38 -11.39
C ASN A 76 10.23 0.15 -11.23
N GLN A 77 9.31 0.81 -11.93
CA GLN A 77 9.10 2.25 -11.80
C GLN A 77 8.59 2.65 -10.41
N ALA A 78 7.66 1.88 -9.84
CA ALA A 78 7.17 2.05 -8.49
C ALA A 78 8.30 2.01 -7.46
N LEU A 79 9.20 1.06 -7.60
CA LEU A 79 10.36 0.83 -6.74
C LEU A 79 11.60 1.64 -7.15
N ARG A 80 11.55 2.35 -8.28
CA ARG A 80 12.65 3.16 -8.85
C ARG A 80 13.94 2.36 -9.04
N VAL A 81 13.79 1.20 -9.63
CA VAL A 81 14.88 0.30 -9.99
C VAL A 81 14.78 -0.08 -11.46
N GLU A 82 15.89 -0.41 -12.08
CA GLU A 82 15.90 -0.97 -13.43
C GLU A 82 15.59 -2.47 -13.38
N LYS A 83 16.10 -3.15 -12.37
CA LYS A 83 15.89 -4.59 -12.15
C LYS A 83 15.47 -4.86 -10.71
N PRO A 84 14.52 -5.79 -10.46
CA PRO A 84 14.05 -6.13 -9.10
C PRO A 84 15.17 -6.54 -8.15
N ASN A 85 16.20 -7.22 -8.65
CA ASN A 85 17.35 -7.70 -7.87
C ASN A 85 18.14 -6.57 -7.20
N GLU A 86 18.08 -5.34 -7.72
CA GLU A 86 18.79 -4.20 -7.14
C GLU A 86 18.31 -3.88 -5.72
N ILE A 87 17.04 -4.19 -5.41
CA ILE A 87 16.50 -3.94 -4.08
C ILE A 87 17.16 -4.89 -3.09
N GLY A 88 17.21 -6.18 -3.41
CA GLY A 88 17.88 -7.18 -2.58
C GLY A 88 19.35 -6.86 -2.34
N LEU A 89 20.06 -6.44 -3.40
CA LEU A 89 21.47 -6.04 -3.30
C LEU A 89 21.64 -4.81 -2.39
N LYS A 90 20.80 -3.78 -2.56
CA LYS A 90 20.83 -2.57 -1.72
C LYS A 90 20.49 -2.86 -0.26
N LEU A 91 19.54 -3.76 0.00
CA LEU A 91 19.18 -4.20 1.35
C LEU A 91 20.34 -5.00 1.98
N THR A 92 20.93 -5.95 1.24
CA THR A 92 22.07 -6.74 1.71
C THR A 92 23.27 -5.84 2.06
N GLU A 93 23.55 -4.83 1.23
CA GLU A 93 24.61 -3.84 1.49
C GLU A 93 24.36 -3.04 2.77
N LEU A 94 23.08 -2.69 3.04
CA LEU A 94 22.70 -1.98 4.26
C LEU A 94 22.76 -2.87 5.51
N MET A 95 22.39 -4.15 5.38
CA MET A 95 22.36 -5.10 6.50
C MET A 95 23.72 -5.69 6.83
N LYS A 96 24.63 -5.78 5.84
CA LYS A 96 25.99 -6.32 6.01
C LYS A 96 27.01 -5.30 5.52
N PRO A 97 27.18 -4.16 6.22
CA PRO A 97 28.17 -3.17 5.82
C PRO A 97 29.59 -3.76 5.93
N ASP A 98 30.41 -3.56 4.91
CA ASP A 98 31.83 -3.95 4.95
C ASP A 98 32.62 -3.03 5.89
N ILE A 99 32.60 -3.39 7.19
CA ILE A 99 33.25 -2.63 8.27
C ILE A 99 34.76 -2.48 7.99
N GLY A 100 35.40 -3.49 7.39
CA GLY A 100 36.82 -3.44 7.08
C GLY A 100 37.20 -2.32 6.11
N THR A 101 36.38 -2.11 5.08
CA THR A 101 36.54 -0.99 4.14
C THR A 101 36.31 0.36 4.80
N PHE A 102 35.36 0.46 5.73
CA PHE A 102 35.04 1.72 6.42
C PHE A 102 36.10 2.13 7.42
N VAL A 103 36.73 1.18 8.12
CA VAL A 103 37.86 1.47 9.01
C VAL A 103 39.07 2.03 8.22
N LYS A 104 39.36 1.48 7.05
CA LYS A 104 40.47 1.93 6.19
C LYS A 104 40.19 3.23 5.43
N ARG A 105 38.91 3.52 5.14
CA ARG A 105 38.46 4.68 4.34
C ARG A 105 37.15 5.29 4.89
N PRO A 106 37.22 6.02 6.03
CA PRO A 106 36.05 6.49 6.75
C PRO A 106 35.14 7.42 5.93
N TRP A 107 35.70 8.13 4.94
CA TRP A 107 34.90 8.98 4.04
C TRP A 107 33.93 8.18 3.14
N LYS A 108 34.22 6.90 2.87
CA LYS A 108 33.32 6.02 2.13
C LYS A 108 32.10 5.59 2.97
N ALA A 109 32.18 5.68 4.29
CA ALA A 109 31.06 5.40 5.19
C ALA A 109 30.04 6.56 5.24
N TRP A 110 30.43 7.79 4.85
CA TRP A 110 29.57 8.96 4.96
C TRP A 110 28.22 8.84 4.21
N PRO A 111 28.15 8.37 2.94
CA PRO A 111 26.89 8.17 2.25
C PRO A 111 25.98 7.14 2.95
N LEU A 112 26.56 6.08 3.51
CA LEU A 112 25.85 5.04 4.25
C LEU A 112 25.36 5.57 5.59
N ALA A 113 26.19 6.28 6.34
CA ALA A 113 25.81 6.95 7.59
C ALA A 113 24.66 7.94 7.38
N LYS A 114 24.73 8.76 6.30
CA LYS A 114 23.66 9.70 5.95
C LYS A 114 22.35 8.97 5.61
N ARG A 115 22.43 7.82 4.95
CA ARG A 115 21.25 6.97 4.69
C ARG A 115 20.70 6.38 5.98
N ALA A 116 21.55 5.83 6.85
CA ALA A 116 21.16 5.27 8.13
C ALA A 116 20.48 6.31 9.03
N LEU A 117 21.01 7.53 9.10
CA LEU A 117 20.41 8.67 9.84
C LEU A 117 19.05 9.12 9.25
N ALA A 118 18.77 8.79 8.00
CA ALA A 118 17.49 9.12 7.35
C ALA A 118 16.43 8.02 7.49
N LEU A 119 16.77 6.84 8.05
CA LEU A 119 15.85 5.71 8.23
C LEU A 119 14.80 5.97 9.32
N PRO A 120 15.11 6.59 10.49
CA PRO A 120 14.11 6.77 11.53
C PRO A 120 12.92 7.60 11.04
N PRO A 121 11.67 7.18 11.32
CA PRO A 121 10.49 7.91 10.94
C PRO A 121 10.41 9.24 11.68
N LYS A 122 10.02 10.30 10.96
CA LYS A 122 9.79 11.61 11.57
C LYS A 122 8.36 11.70 12.10
N LYS A 123 8.21 11.91 13.41
CA LYS A 123 6.91 12.19 14.01
C LYS A 123 6.47 13.61 13.64
N VAL A 124 5.25 13.74 13.15
CA VAL A 124 4.62 15.04 12.83
C VAL A 124 3.37 15.22 13.69
N ARG A 125 3.06 16.45 14.08
CA ARG A 125 1.87 16.74 14.89
C ARG A 125 0.57 16.56 14.11
N LYS A 126 0.57 16.90 12.82
CA LYS A 126 -0.57 16.77 11.91
C LYS A 126 -0.08 16.14 10.61
N GLY A 127 -0.61 14.98 10.28
CA GLY A 127 -0.39 14.31 8.99
C GLY A 127 -1.33 14.83 7.91
N ALA A 128 -0.95 14.69 6.64
CA ALA A 128 -1.83 15.05 5.53
C ALA A 128 -3.17 14.27 5.55
N CYS A 129 -3.15 13.03 6.06
CA CYS A 129 -4.34 12.20 6.23
C CYS A 129 -5.32 12.72 7.31
N GLN A 130 -4.92 13.70 8.10
CA GLN A 130 -5.75 14.31 9.15
C GLN A 130 -6.32 15.69 8.73
N GLN A 131 -6.16 16.09 7.47
CA GLN A 131 -6.68 17.38 6.97
C GLN A 131 -8.20 17.37 6.85
N VAL A 132 -8.79 16.22 6.54
CA VAL A 132 -10.23 16.02 6.48
C VAL A 132 -10.60 14.90 7.45
N LEU A 133 -11.54 15.18 8.34
CA LEU A 133 -12.07 14.22 9.30
C LEU A 133 -13.56 14.04 9.02
N MET A 134 -13.99 12.82 8.79
CA MET A 134 -15.39 12.47 8.67
C MET A 134 -15.99 12.34 10.07
N ALA A 135 -16.96 13.18 10.42
CA ALA A 135 -17.67 13.12 11.71
C ALA A 135 -18.44 11.80 11.87
N ASN A 136 -19.03 11.31 10.79
CA ASN A 136 -19.73 10.02 10.71
C ASN A 136 -19.05 9.18 9.63
N PRO A 137 -17.98 8.44 9.97
CA PRO A 137 -17.29 7.62 8.99
C PRO A 137 -18.18 6.48 8.50
N ASP A 138 -18.18 6.28 7.18
CA ASP A 138 -18.90 5.21 6.50
C ASP A 138 -18.00 4.60 5.43
N VAL A 139 -17.53 3.40 5.69
CA VAL A 139 -16.61 2.70 4.77
C VAL A 139 -17.31 2.23 3.49
N THR A 140 -18.64 2.11 3.49
CA THR A 140 -19.41 1.73 2.30
C THR A 140 -19.48 2.82 1.24
N LYS A 141 -19.12 4.06 1.60
CA LYS A 141 -18.99 5.18 0.64
C LYS A 141 -17.66 5.22 -0.10
N LEU A 142 -16.72 4.33 0.24
CA LEU A 142 -15.50 4.14 -0.50
C LEU A 142 -15.73 3.15 -1.66
N PRO A 143 -15.10 3.36 -2.84
CA PRO A 143 -15.26 2.48 -3.99
C PRO A 143 -14.45 1.18 -3.82
N ILE A 144 -14.88 0.35 -2.90
CA ILE A 144 -14.24 -0.92 -2.60
C ILE A 144 -14.87 -2.00 -3.49
N PRO A 145 -14.09 -2.65 -4.38
CA PRO A 145 -14.68 -3.56 -5.35
C PRO A 145 -14.97 -4.95 -4.78
N THR A 146 -16.03 -5.58 -5.29
CA THR A 146 -16.21 -7.03 -5.27
C THR A 146 -15.62 -7.56 -6.58
N THR A 147 -14.47 -8.23 -6.50
CA THR A 147 -13.69 -8.60 -7.69
C THR A 147 -14.17 -9.91 -8.31
N TRP A 148 -14.62 -10.87 -7.50
CA TRP A 148 -15.02 -12.19 -7.95
C TRP A 148 -16.45 -12.50 -7.52
N ARG A 149 -17.16 -13.24 -8.36
CA ARG A 149 -18.58 -13.58 -8.14
C ARG A 149 -18.83 -14.36 -6.84
N LEU A 150 -17.87 -15.15 -6.39
CA LEU A 150 -17.95 -15.95 -5.18
C LEU A 150 -17.22 -15.33 -3.98
N ASP A 151 -16.75 -14.08 -4.12
CA ASP A 151 -16.27 -13.33 -2.95
C ASP A 151 -17.42 -13.06 -1.97
N GLY A 152 -17.11 -13.04 -0.68
CA GLY A 152 -18.09 -12.78 0.37
C GLY A 152 -18.57 -11.32 0.45
N GLY A 153 -18.12 -10.45 -0.49
CA GLY A 153 -18.46 -9.03 -0.55
C GLY A 153 -17.32 -8.17 -1.05
N PRO A 154 -17.37 -6.85 -0.82
CA PRO A 154 -16.31 -5.94 -1.22
C PRO A 154 -15.07 -6.08 -0.34
N PHE A 155 -13.88 -6.05 -0.97
CA PHE A 155 -12.61 -6.21 -0.30
C PHE A 155 -11.62 -5.08 -0.63
N MET A 156 -11.03 -4.52 0.41
CA MET A 156 -9.82 -3.71 0.28
C MET A 156 -8.65 -4.66 -0.03
N THR A 157 -8.07 -4.54 -1.22
CA THR A 157 -7.06 -5.49 -1.72
C THR A 157 -5.62 -5.08 -1.41
N LEU A 158 -5.35 -3.79 -1.26
CA LEU A 158 -4.03 -3.24 -0.95
C LEU A 158 -4.05 -2.30 0.28
N PRO A 159 -4.73 -2.66 1.39
CA PRO A 159 -4.72 -1.84 2.57
C PRO A 159 -3.38 -1.97 3.30
N LEU A 160 -2.84 -0.86 3.75
CA LEU A 160 -1.69 -0.82 4.64
C LEU A 160 -2.21 -0.78 6.08
N VAL A 161 -1.97 -1.84 6.82
CA VAL A 161 -2.48 -2.00 8.18
C VAL A 161 -1.37 -1.78 9.16
N VAL A 162 -1.54 -0.78 10.02
CA VAL A 162 -0.59 -0.45 11.08
C VAL A 162 -1.13 -1.00 12.39
N THR A 163 -0.32 -1.80 13.06
CA THR A 163 -0.56 -2.33 14.40
C THR A 163 0.59 -1.95 15.33
N LYS A 164 0.38 -2.07 16.63
CA LYS A 164 1.38 -1.75 17.63
C LYS A 164 1.41 -2.83 18.71
N ASN A 165 2.61 -3.32 19.01
CA ASN A 165 2.83 -4.22 20.14
C ASN A 165 2.73 -3.44 21.46
N PRO A 166 1.92 -3.85 22.43
CA PRO A 166 1.78 -3.15 23.70
C PRO A 166 2.98 -3.32 24.64
N GLU A 167 3.74 -4.41 24.49
CA GLU A 167 4.86 -4.75 25.38
C GLU A 167 6.11 -3.92 25.09
N ASN A 168 6.48 -3.81 23.79
CA ASN A 168 7.72 -3.14 23.37
C ASN A 168 7.48 -1.83 22.59
N ASN A 169 6.21 -1.47 22.34
CA ASN A 169 5.79 -0.31 21.53
C ASN A 169 6.25 -0.33 20.06
N GLU A 170 6.68 -1.46 19.54
CA GLU A 170 7.02 -1.61 18.13
C GLU A 170 5.79 -1.53 17.22
N HIS A 171 6.00 -0.92 16.06
CA HIS A 171 4.95 -0.81 15.05
C HIS A 171 5.21 -1.79 13.95
N ASN A 172 4.17 -2.51 13.53
CA ASN A 172 4.19 -3.28 12.30
C ASN A 172 3.37 -2.58 11.22
N LEU A 173 3.88 -2.61 10.01
CA LEU A 173 3.16 -2.25 8.79
C LEU A 173 3.02 -3.49 7.94
N GLY A 174 1.82 -4.03 7.85
CA GLY A 174 1.52 -5.21 7.04
C GLY A 174 0.42 -4.95 6.01
N MET A 175 0.31 -5.83 5.04
CA MET A 175 -0.79 -5.83 4.08
C MET A 175 -1.71 -7.00 4.36
N TYR A 176 -2.92 -6.71 4.80
CA TYR A 176 -3.93 -7.71 5.16
C TYR A 176 -5.24 -7.37 4.45
N ARG A 177 -5.77 -8.30 3.67
CA ARG A 177 -7.05 -8.12 2.97
C ARG A 177 -8.14 -7.83 3.98
N ALA A 178 -8.94 -6.78 3.76
CA ALA A 178 -10.02 -6.39 4.63
C ALA A 178 -11.36 -6.46 3.89
N GLN A 179 -12.32 -7.20 4.44
CA GLN A 179 -13.69 -7.32 3.92
C GLN A 179 -14.58 -6.26 4.57
N VAL A 180 -15.40 -5.59 3.79
CA VAL A 180 -16.40 -4.65 4.33
C VAL A 180 -17.66 -5.43 4.67
N PHE A 181 -18.12 -5.33 5.92
CA PHE A 181 -19.38 -5.93 6.39
C PHE A 181 -20.49 -4.91 6.57
N GLY A 182 -20.14 -3.65 6.78
CA GLY A 182 -21.10 -2.58 6.98
C GLY A 182 -20.43 -1.23 7.12
N PRO A 183 -21.18 -0.16 7.40
CA PRO A 183 -20.68 1.21 7.43
C PRO A 183 -19.49 1.43 8.37
N LYS A 184 -19.42 0.69 9.47
CA LYS A 184 -18.40 0.82 10.53
C LYS A 184 -17.71 -0.50 10.86
N GLU A 185 -17.90 -1.52 10.03
CA GLU A 185 -17.38 -2.86 10.29
C GLU A 185 -16.59 -3.40 9.11
N VAL A 186 -15.38 -3.85 9.39
CA VAL A 186 -14.51 -4.55 8.44
C VAL A 186 -13.91 -5.78 9.10
N GLY A 187 -13.84 -6.88 8.36
CA GLY A 187 -13.14 -8.09 8.77
C GLY A 187 -11.72 -8.09 8.27
N LEU A 188 -10.75 -8.23 9.17
CA LEU A 188 -9.35 -8.42 8.84
C LEU A 188 -8.98 -9.88 8.96
N HIS A 189 -8.32 -10.43 7.94
CA HIS A 189 -7.78 -11.78 7.99
C HIS A 189 -6.34 -11.77 8.51
N TRP A 190 -6.16 -12.14 9.77
CA TRP A 190 -4.84 -12.37 10.35
C TRP A 190 -4.37 -13.79 10.04
N GLN A 191 -3.23 -13.91 9.38
CA GLN A 191 -2.53 -15.20 9.32
C GLN A 191 -1.74 -15.39 10.61
N MET A 192 -1.82 -16.58 11.21
CA MET A 192 -1.23 -16.93 12.52
C MET A 192 0.26 -16.59 12.68
N HIS A 193 1.02 -16.62 11.58
CA HIS A 193 2.46 -16.36 11.59
C HIS A 193 2.83 -14.93 11.18
N LYS A 194 1.91 -13.99 11.33
CA LYS A 194 2.14 -12.58 10.98
C LYS A 194 2.10 -11.70 12.23
N HIS A 195 2.95 -10.69 12.28
CA HIS A 195 3.03 -9.74 13.38
C HIS A 195 1.68 -9.12 13.77
N GLY A 196 0.76 -8.95 12.82
CA GLY A 196 -0.59 -8.48 13.12
C GLY A 196 -1.37 -9.43 14.05
N ALA A 197 -1.22 -10.75 13.90
CA ALA A 197 -1.82 -11.75 14.78
C ALA A 197 -1.14 -11.72 16.16
N GLU A 198 0.19 -11.72 16.18
CA GLU A 198 1.00 -11.63 17.41
C GLU A 198 0.64 -10.39 18.23
N HIS A 199 0.53 -9.21 17.57
CA HIS A 199 0.11 -7.98 18.24
C HIS A 199 -1.32 -8.06 18.78
N ALA A 200 -2.24 -8.75 18.07
CA ALA A 200 -3.61 -8.95 18.53
C ALA A 200 -3.65 -9.83 19.78
N ASP A 201 -2.89 -10.92 19.80
CA ASP A 201 -2.78 -11.83 20.94
C ASP A 201 -2.17 -11.12 22.15
N ALA A 202 -1.10 -10.33 21.97
CA ALA A 202 -0.47 -9.54 23.02
C ALA A 202 -1.39 -8.43 23.58
N ASN A 203 -2.48 -8.08 22.88
CA ASN A 203 -3.49 -7.11 23.31
C ASN A 203 -4.80 -7.77 23.78
N ASP A 204 -4.81 -9.04 24.17
CA ASP A 204 -6.01 -9.79 24.54
C ASP A 204 -7.12 -9.71 23.45
N GLY A 205 -6.72 -9.69 22.19
CA GLY A 205 -7.61 -9.60 21.04
C GLY A 205 -8.24 -8.22 20.78
N LYS A 206 -7.88 -7.19 21.56
CA LYS A 206 -8.40 -5.81 21.39
C LYS A 206 -7.27 -4.81 21.24
N MET A 207 -6.98 -4.37 20.04
CA MET A 207 -5.95 -3.36 19.78
C MET A 207 -6.42 -2.27 18.82
N PRO A 208 -5.90 -1.05 18.93
CA PRO A 208 -6.07 -0.02 17.92
C PRO A 208 -5.38 -0.43 16.61
N VAL A 209 -6.09 -0.31 15.50
CA VAL A 209 -5.59 -0.60 14.16
C VAL A 209 -5.84 0.61 13.26
N ALA A 210 -4.84 1.00 12.47
CA ALA A 210 -5.02 1.99 11.42
C ALA A 210 -4.96 1.32 10.05
N ILE A 211 -5.99 1.48 9.22
CA ILE A 211 -6.04 1.00 7.84
C ILE A 211 -5.83 2.19 6.92
N CYS A 212 -4.72 2.19 6.17
CA CYS A 212 -4.38 3.25 5.24
C CYS A 212 -4.61 2.78 3.80
N LEU A 213 -5.39 3.54 3.04
CA LEU A 213 -5.63 3.30 1.61
C LEU A 213 -4.84 4.30 0.78
N GLY A 214 -4.10 3.82 -0.22
CA GLY A 214 -3.39 4.68 -1.15
C GLY A 214 -2.14 5.34 -0.58
N GLY A 215 -1.12 4.61 -0.23
CA GLY A 215 0.21 5.10 0.17
C GLY A 215 1.19 5.28 -1.00
N PRO A 216 2.41 5.79 -0.74
CA PRO A 216 3.50 5.71 -1.70
C PRO A 216 3.78 4.26 -2.11
N PRO A 217 4.05 3.97 -3.39
CA PRO A 217 4.31 2.60 -3.84
C PRO A 217 5.39 1.87 -3.05
N GLU A 218 6.48 2.53 -2.70
CA GLU A 218 7.56 1.94 -1.91
C GLU A 218 7.06 1.44 -0.54
N VAL A 219 6.14 2.17 0.10
CA VAL A 219 5.54 1.78 1.38
C VAL A 219 4.60 0.59 1.20
N MET A 220 3.87 0.53 0.08
CA MET A 220 3.04 -0.65 -0.24
C MET A 220 3.89 -1.91 -0.40
N PHE A 221 5.02 -1.82 -1.10
CA PHE A 221 5.93 -2.95 -1.27
C PHE A 221 6.65 -3.32 0.04
N SER A 222 6.98 -2.34 0.90
CA SER A 222 7.61 -2.63 2.19
C SER A 222 6.68 -3.43 3.12
N ALA A 223 5.37 -3.22 3.05
CA ALA A 223 4.39 -3.94 3.85
C ALA A 223 4.28 -5.45 3.53
N ILE A 224 4.84 -5.89 2.40
CA ILE A 224 4.89 -7.31 1.98
C ILE A 224 6.31 -7.84 1.88
N ALA A 225 7.31 -7.00 2.12
CA ALA A 225 8.71 -7.42 2.04
C ALA A 225 9.06 -8.36 3.21
N PRO A 226 9.74 -9.47 2.96
CA PRO A 226 10.23 -10.37 4.01
C PRO A 226 11.47 -9.74 4.67
N LEU A 227 11.25 -8.70 5.46
CA LEU A 227 12.32 -8.07 6.23
C LEU A 227 12.44 -8.77 7.60
N PRO A 228 13.65 -8.87 8.16
CA PRO A 228 13.83 -9.31 9.54
C PRO A 228 13.23 -8.29 10.49
N ASP A 229 12.88 -8.74 11.67
CA ASP A 229 12.38 -7.95 12.79
C ASP A 229 13.44 -6.95 13.29
#